data_334bc86a1c1df0620471e69a8c59570b
#
_entry.id   334bc86a1c1df0620471e69a8c59570b
#
_cell.length_a   1.000
_cell.length_b   1.000
_cell.length_c   1.000
_cell.angle_alpha   90.00
_cell.angle_beta   90.00
_cell.angle_gamma   90.00
#
_symmetry.space_group_name_H-M   'P 1'
#
loop_
_entity.id
_entity.type
_entity.pdbx_description
1 polymer ?
#
loop_
_entity_poly.entity_id
_entity_poly.type
_entity_poly.pdbx_seq_one_letter_code
_entity_poly.pdbx_strand_id
1 'polypeptide(L)'
;MKPPQSDAAKRALGLWKQSSRSTRLHTAIRWWTAPFEALETEVPRSGKILEVGCGHGILTTFLALSSVDRTVVGVDIDAQKIELAQESVRHLRQGEATVSFECRPSGAILTTDGGWDAIVFADVLYLIAPQDRSRLLSDCIAALAPGGRLIVKEVNTEPRIKAFVAQFQEFLATKVLRITRGNALDFPSAADIKELMVAGGLTTRVGRLDKGYFHPHCVVVGTKASS
;
A
#
# COMPACT_ATOMS: atom_id res chain seq x y z
N MET A 1 -5.87 16.41 6.01
CA MET A 1 -5.39 16.39 4.61
C MET A 1 -4.08 17.16 4.57
N LYS A 2 -2.99 16.53 4.13
CA LYS A 2 -1.66 17.17 4.10
C LYS A 2 -1.12 17.24 2.68
N PRO A 3 -0.58 18.41 2.25
CA PRO A 3 0.17 18.50 1.01
C PRO A 3 1.49 17.73 1.13
N PRO A 4 2.15 17.38 0.00
CA PRO A 4 3.46 16.75 0.00
C PRO A 4 4.48 17.68 0.66
N GLN A 5 5.21 17.17 1.66
CA GLN A 5 6.20 17.94 2.42
C GLN A 5 7.60 17.74 1.83
N SER A 6 8.00 16.49 1.63
CA SER A 6 9.33 16.13 1.12
C SER A 6 9.46 16.37 -0.38
N ASP A 7 10.69 16.53 -0.86
CA ASP A 7 10.97 16.70 -2.29
C ASP A 7 10.64 15.40 -3.06
N ALA A 8 10.86 14.24 -2.47
CA ALA A 8 10.45 12.95 -3.03
C ALA A 8 8.93 12.89 -3.25
N ALA A 9 8.13 13.37 -2.29
CA ALA A 9 6.67 13.44 -2.38
C ALA A 9 6.20 14.39 -3.49
N LYS A 10 6.79 15.58 -3.56
CA LYS A 10 6.51 16.57 -4.62
C LYS A 10 6.89 16.01 -5.99
N ARG A 11 8.02 15.32 -6.08
CA ARG A 11 8.50 14.68 -7.31
C ARG A 11 7.57 13.53 -7.74
N ALA A 12 7.19 12.64 -6.82
CA ALA A 12 6.25 11.55 -7.09
C ALA A 12 4.93 12.07 -7.68
N LEU A 13 4.31 13.07 -7.05
CA LEU A 13 3.09 13.71 -7.58
C LEU A 13 3.34 14.43 -8.91
N GLY A 14 4.52 14.98 -9.09
CA GLY A 14 4.91 15.68 -10.32
C GLY A 14 4.92 14.79 -11.56
N LEU A 15 5.16 13.49 -11.42
CA LEU A 15 5.16 12.52 -12.52
C LEU A 15 3.78 12.37 -13.19
N TRP A 16 2.71 12.65 -12.44
CA TRP A 16 1.33 12.56 -12.94
C TRP A 16 0.83 13.80 -13.70
N LYS A 17 1.65 14.86 -13.83
CA LYS A 17 1.23 16.14 -14.46
C LYS A 17 0.79 15.98 -15.91
N GLN A 18 1.32 14.99 -16.63
CA GLN A 18 1.00 14.73 -18.05
C GLN A 18 -0.17 13.74 -18.22
N SER A 19 -0.63 13.10 -17.15
CA SER A 19 -1.76 12.17 -17.18
C SER A 19 -3.10 12.89 -17.35
N SER A 20 -4.16 12.13 -17.61
CA SER A 20 -5.52 12.65 -17.74
C SER A 20 -5.94 13.43 -16.47
N ARG A 21 -6.87 14.39 -16.64
CA ARG A 21 -7.41 15.17 -15.50
C ARG A 21 -7.97 14.26 -14.39
N SER A 22 -8.65 13.17 -14.77
CA SER A 22 -9.24 12.21 -13.82
C SER A 22 -8.15 11.46 -13.03
N THR A 23 -7.09 11.00 -13.69
CA THR A 23 -5.97 10.31 -13.04
C THR A 23 -5.22 11.25 -12.09
N ARG A 24 -4.96 12.49 -12.53
CA ARG A 24 -4.32 13.53 -11.69
C ARG A 24 -5.14 13.83 -10.44
N LEU A 25 -6.45 14.01 -10.60
CA LEU A 25 -7.33 14.25 -9.46
C LEU A 25 -7.35 13.05 -8.50
N HIS A 26 -7.43 11.83 -9.03
CA HIS A 26 -7.42 10.61 -8.23
C HIS A 26 -6.13 10.47 -7.41
N THR A 27 -4.96 10.63 -8.04
CA THR A 27 -3.66 10.53 -7.38
C THR A 27 -3.47 11.64 -6.33
N ALA A 28 -3.93 12.86 -6.62
CA ALA A 28 -3.90 13.96 -5.66
C ALA A 28 -4.80 13.70 -4.44
N ILE A 29 -6.05 13.26 -4.65
CA ILE A 29 -6.97 12.88 -3.56
C ILE A 29 -6.36 11.76 -2.73
N ARG A 30 -5.81 10.74 -3.38
CA ARG A 30 -5.18 9.60 -2.70
C ARG A 30 -4.02 10.05 -1.82
N TRP A 31 -3.20 10.98 -2.32
CA TRP A 31 -2.11 11.57 -1.54
C TRP A 31 -2.63 12.33 -0.30
N TRP A 32 -3.61 13.20 -0.50
CA TRP A 32 -4.12 14.05 0.59
C TRP A 32 -4.88 13.29 1.68
N THR A 33 -5.45 12.15 1.33
CA THR A 33 -6.26 11.34 2.26
C THR A 33 -5.46 10.23 2.94
N ALA A 34 -4.29 9.84 2.42
CA ALA A 34 -3.46 8.78 2.98
C ALA A 34 -2.16 9.34 3.59
N PRO A 35 -1.74 8.87 4.78
CA PRO A 35 -0.55 9.34 5.47
C PRO A 35 0.74 8.71 4.91
N PHE A 36 1.01 8.87 3.61
CA PHE A 36 2.11 8.19 2.93
C PHE A 36 3.48 8.56 3.47
N GLU A 37 3.73 9.84 3.83
CA GLU A 37 5.01 10.26 4.42
C GLU A 37 5.23 9.66 5.81
N ALA A 38 4.16 9.50 6.60
CA ALA A 38 4.26 8.79 7.87
C ALA A 38 4.42 7.27 7.68
N LEU A 39 3.76 6.68 6.68
CA LEU A 39 3.94 5.27 6.33
C LEU A 39 5.36 4.97 5.86
N GLU A 40 5.96 5.88 5.09
CA GLU A 40 7.33 5.75 4.59
C GLU A 40 8.35 5.55 5.71
N THR A 41 8.15 6.19 6.87
CA THR A 41 9.07 6.03 8.02
C THR A 41 9.08 4.61 8.61
N GLU A 42 8.08 3.79 8.31
CA GLU A 42 8.01 2.39 8.73
C GLU A 42 8.75 1.44 7.79
N VAL A 43 8.99 1.89 6.54
CA VAL A 43 9.62 1.09 5.49
C VAL A 43 11.15 1.20 5.59
N PRO A 44 11.92 0.08 5.53
CA PRO A 44 13.38 0.11 5.53
C PRO A 44 13.93 1.10 4.49
N ARG A 45 15.03 1.79 4.81
CA ARG A 45 15.66 2.77 3.91
C ARG A 45 16.41 2.14 2.74
N SER A 46 16.63 0.83 2.75
CA SER A 46 17.33 0.07 1.72
C SER A 46 16.67 -1.30 1.51
N GLY A 47 17.02 -1.96 0.41
CA GLY A 47 16.60 -3.32 0.10
C GLY A 47 15.40 -3.40 -0.86
N LYS A 48 14.83 -4.59 -0.96
CA LYS A 48 13.74 -4.92 -1.89
C LYS A 48 12.39 -4.73 -1.22
N ILE A 49 11.57 -3.85 -1.75
CA ILE A 49 10.26 -3.49 -1.21
C ILE A 49 9.17 -3.88 -2.21
N LEU A 50 8.15 -4.59 -1.75
CA LEU A 50 6.97 -4.93 -2.53
C LEU A 50 5.75 -4.15 -2.00
N GLU A 51 5.06 -3.41 -2.86
CA GLU A 51 3.73 -2.88 -2.55
C GLU A 51 2.66 -3.75 -3.22
N VAL A 52 1.75 -4.31 -2.42
CA VAL A 52 0.62 -5.13 -2.90
C VAL A 52 -0.64 -4.27 -2.98
N GLY A 53 -1.28 -4.26 -4.16
CA GLY A 53 -2.42 -3.39 -4.45
C GLY A 53 -1.99 -1.94 -4.70
N CYS A 54 -0.92 -1.74 -5.45
CA CYS A 54 -0.33 -0.40 -5.67
C CYS A 54 -1.22 0.57 -6.46
N GLY A 55 -2.26 0.07 -7.12
CA GLY A 55 -3.13 0.86 -7.97
C GLY A 55 -2.34 1.63 -9.04
N HIS A 56 -2.48 2.96 -9.05
CA HIS A 56 -1.72 3.83 -9.95
C HIS A 56 -0.24 4.00 -9.58
N GLY A 57 0.27 3.38 -8.50
CA GLY A 57 1.69 3.37 -8.16
C GLY A 57 2.22 4.63 -7.47
N ILE A 58 1.36 5.47 -6.89
CA ILE A 58 1.80 6.72 -6.28
C ILE A 58 2.67 6.48 -5.02
N LEU A 59 2.31 5.52 -4.18
CA LEU A 59 3.10 5.17 -2.99
C LEU A 59 4.37 4.41 -3.40
N THR A 60 4.28 3.43 -4.32
CA THR A 60 5.44 2.70 -4.86
C THR A 60 6.51 3.67 -5.36
N THR A 61 6.11 4.63 -6.20
CA THR A 61 7.01 5.65 -6.76
C THR A 61 7.59 6.56 -5.67
N PHE A 62 6.76 6.98 -4.72
CA PHE A 62 7.23 7.79 -3.59
C PHE A 62 8.24 7.05 -2.73
N LEU A 63 8.01 5.78 -2.41
CA LEU A 63 8.95 4.94 -1.64
C LEU A 63 10.30 4.82 -2.36
N ALA A 64 10.30 4.62 -3.68
CA ALA A 64 11.50 4.52 -4.48
C ALA A 64 12.28 5.86 -4.52
N LEU A 65 11.58 6.98 -4.68
CA LEU A 65 12.18 8.32 -4.69
C LEU A 65 12.68 8.77 -3.31
N SER A 66 12.17 8.16 -2.23
CA SER A 66 12.56 8.52 -0.86
C SER A 66 13.91 7.92 -0.45
N SER A 67 14.42 6.92 -1.17
CA SER A 67 15.77 6.37 -0.98
C SER A 67 16.26 5.64 -2.23
N VAL A 68 17.43 6.02 -2.72
CA VAL A 68 18.07 5.39 -3.88
C VAL A 68 18.53 3.95 -3.62
N ASP A 69 18.66 3.58 -2.35
CA ASP A 69 19.05 2.23 -1.93
C ASP A 69 17.89 1.23 -1.90
N ARG A 70 16.68 1.68 -2.26
CA ARG A 70 15.51 0.82 -2.40
C ARG A 70 15.32 0.36 -3.84
N THR A 71 14.98 -0.91 -4.01
CA THR A 71 14.34 -1.45 -5.22
C THR A 71 12.88 -1.70 -4.89
N VAL A 72 11.97 -0.94 -5.51
CA VAL A 72 10.55 -1.01 -5.16
C VAL A 72 9.75 -1.58 -6.32
N VAL A 73 8.95 -2.60 -6.02
CA VAL A 73 8.03 -3.22 -6.99
C VAL A 73 6.60 -3.01 -6.53
N GLY A 74 5.75 -2.48 -7.40
CA GLY A 74 4.32 -2.38 -7.16
C GLY A 74 3.55 -3.44 -7.94
N VAL A 75 2.63 -4.15 -7.29
CA VAL A 75 1.75 -5.12 -7.97
C VAL A 75 0.28 -4.75 -7.77
N ASP A 76 -0.52 -4.94 -8.81
CA ASP A 76 -1.98 -4.79 -8.76
C ASP A 76 -2.65 -5.80 -9.69
N ILE A 77 -3.92 -6.11 -9.44
CA ILE A 77 -4.73 -6.98 -10.33
C ILE A 77 -5.27 -6.24 -11.55
N ASP A 78 -5.29 -4.92 -11.52
CA ASP A 78 -5.86 -4.04 -12.54
C ASP A 78 -4.79 -3.62 -13.55
N ALA A 79 -4.82 -4.24 -14.74
CA ALA A 79 -3.86 -3.98 -15.79
C ALA A 79 -3.85 -2.51 -16.25
N GLN A 80 -5.01 -1.83 -16.30
CA GLN A 80 -5.09 -0.44 -16.74
C GLN A 80 -4.39 0.50 -15.75
N LYS A 81 -4.51 0.24 -14.46
CA LYS A 81 -3.78 1.02 -13.44
C LYS A 81 -2.29 0.79 -13.52
N ILE A 82 -1.86 -0.46 -13.77
CA ILE A 82 -0.45 -0.80 -13.95
C ILE A 82 0.14 -0.13 -15.18
N GLU A 83 -0.56 -0.11 -16.31
CA GLU A 83 -0.12 0.63 -17.51
C GLU A 83 0.11 2.11 -17.21
N LEU A 84 -0.83 2.77 -16.52
CA LEU A 84 -0.69 4.16 -16.10
C LEU A 84 0.48 4.36 -15.12
N ALA A 85 0.69 3.43 -14.19
CA ALA A 85 1.82 3.47 -13.27
C ALA A 85 3.16 3.36 -14.01
N GLN A 86 3.28 2.40 -14.94
CA GLN A 86 4.46 2.23 -15.80
C GLN A 86 4.73 3.48 -16.65
N GLU A 87 3.68 4.08 -17.21
CA GLU A 87 3.81 5.32 -18.00
C GLU A 87 4.36 6.47 -17.15
N SER A 88 3.86 6.63 -15.91
CA SER A 88 4.28 7.72 -15.03
C SER A 88 5.78 7.71 -14.75
N VAL A 89 6.37 6.54 -14.56
CA VAL A 89 7.80 6.40 -14.20
C VAL A 89 8.75 6.52 -15.39
N ARG A 90 8.26 6.54 -16.63
CA ARG A 90 9.09 6.85 -17.81
C ARG A 90 9.70 8.26 -17.76
N HIS A 91 9.14 9.13 -16.93
CA HIS A 91 9.62 10.49 -16.71
C HIS A 91 10.64 10.62 -15.57
N LEU A 92 11.06 9.49 -14.98
CA LEU A 92 12.18 9.46 -14.04
C LEU A 92 13.49 9.69 -14.80
N ARG A 93 14.43 10.40 -14.15
CA ARG A 93 15.78 10.55 -14.65
C ARG A 93 16.57 9.26 -14.43
N GLN A 94 17.59 9.05 -15.25
CA GLN A 94 18.48 7.91 -15.05
C GLN A 94 19.10 7.93 -13.65
N GLY A 95 18.98 6.83 -12.90
CA GLY A 95 19.50 6.70 -11.54
C GLY A 95 18.70 7.44 -10.45
N GLU A 96 17.55 8.07 -10.80
CA GLU A 96 16.72 8.79 -9.82
C GLU A 96 16.03 7.85 -8.82
N ALA A 97 15.57 6.68 -9.28
CA ALA A 97 14.94 5.66 -8.45
C ALA A 97 14.91 4.31 -9.18
N THR A 98 14.88 3.21 -8.42
CA THR A 98 14.67 1.85 -8.94
C THR A 98 13.24 1.43 -8.61
N VAL A 99 12.35 1.47 -9.60
CA VAL A 99 10.92 1.16 -9.45
C VAL A 99 10.39 0.41 -10.66
N SER A 100 9.52 -0.57 -10.42
CA SER A 100 8.81 -1.30 -11.46
C SER A 100 7.39 -1.66 -11.03
N PHE A 101 6.55 -2.02 -12.02
CA PHE A 101 5.14 -2.38 -11.79
C PHE A 101 4.78 -3.63 -12.57
N GLU A 102 4.03 -4.54 -11.93
CA GLU A 102 3.57 -5.77 -12.55
C GLU A 102 2.07 -5.99 -12.31
N CYS A 103 1.36 -6.40 -13.36
CA CYS A 103 -0.02 -6.84 -13.25
C CYS A 103 -0.06 -8.30 -12.76
N ARG A 104 -0.81 -8.55 -11.67
CA ARG A 104 -0.97 -9.89 -11.08
C ARG A 104 -2.45 -10.24 -10.91
N PRO A 105 -3.14 -10.66 -11.98
CA PRO A 105 -4.60 -10.92 -11.94
C PRO A 105 -5.01 -12.00 -10.94
N SER A 106 -4.12 -12.96 -10.65
CA SER A 106 -4.36 -14.04 -9.68
C SER A 106 -4.23 -13.59 -8.22
N GLY A 107 -3.70 -12.37 -7.97
CA GLY A 107 -3.35 -11.91 -6.62
C GLY A 107 -2.17 -12.66 -5.99
N ALA A 108 -1.46 -13.50 -6.74
CA ALA A 108 -0.30 -14.23 -6.23
C ALA A 108 0.84 -13.28 -5.85
N ILE A 109 1.47 -13.54 -4.71
CA ILE A 109 2.59 -12.77 -4.22
C ILE A 109 3.84 -13.05 -5.07
N LEU A 110 4.54 -11.96 -5.42
CA LEU A 110 5.80 -12.03 -6.11
C LEU A 110 6.88 -12.54 -5.15
N THR A 111 7.63 -13.54 -5.59
CA THR A 111 8.81 -14.01 -4.86
C THR A 111 10.07 -13.42 -5.48
N THR A 112 11.11 -13.27 -4.68
CA THR A 112 12.43 -12.79 -5.12
C THR A 112 13.52 -13.55 -4.38
N ASP A 113 14.70 -13.66 -4.99
CA ASP A 113 15.86 -14.29 -4.35
C ASP A 113 16.22 -13.55 -3.06
N GLY A 114 16.40 -14.30 -1.98
CA GLY A 114 16.66 -13.76 -0.64
C GLY A 114 15.44 -13.19 0.08
N GLY A 115 14.27 -13.15 -0.56
CA GLY A 115 13.02 -12.61 0.01
C GLY A 115 12.92 -11.07 -0.06
N TRP A 116 11.81 -10.55 0.44
CA TRP A 116 11.51 -9.11 0.50
C TRP A 116 11.93 -8.53 1.85
N ASP A 117 12.64 -7.40 1.84
CA ASP A 117 12.97 -6.66 3.06
C ASP A 117 11.74 -5.95 3.65
N ALA A 118 10.77 -5.59 2.79
CA ALA A 118 9.44 -5.23 3.25
C ALA A 118 8.35 -5.55 2.22
N ILE A 119 7.17 -5.94 2.72
CA ILE A 119 5.94 -6.03 1.94
C ILE A 119 4.94 -5.05 2.55
N VAL A 120 4.37 -4.17 1.72
CA VAL A 120 3.52 -3.06 2.14
C VAL A 120 2.12 -3.20 1.56
N PHE A 121 1.11 -3.04 2.40
CA PHE A 121 -0.28 -2.85 2.03
C PHE A 121 -0.75 -1.47 2.49
N ALA A 122 -1.37 -0.71 1.61
CA ALA A 122 -1.92 0.60 1.94
C ALA A 122 -3.37 0.71 1.48
N ASP A 123 -4.33 0.50 2.39
CA ASP A 123 -5.78 0.51 2.14
C ASP A 123 -6.20 -0.52 1.07
N VAL A 124 -5.86 -1.79 1.27
CA VAL A 124 -6.10 -2.88 0.32
C VAL A 124 -6.86 -4.04 0.95
N LEU A 125 -6.58 -4.39 2.22
CA LEU A 125 -7.11 -5.62 2.81
C LEU A 125 -8.64 -5.63 2.90
N TYR A 126 -9.30 -4.48 3.04
CA TYR A 126 -10.76 -4.39 3.05
C TYR A 126 -11.43 -4.76 1.71
N LEU A 127 -10.64 -4.81 0.61
CA LEU A 127 -11.09 -5.26 -0.71
C LEU A 127 -11.00 -6.78 -0.88
N ILE A 128 -10.30 -7.47 0.03
CA ILE A 128 -10.02 -8.89 -0.02
C ILE A 128 -11.02 -9.61 0.89
N ALA A 129 -11.63 -10.66 0.39
CA ALA A 129 -12.58 -11.45 1.17
C ALA A 129 -11.90 -12.01 2.45
N PRO A 130 -12.59 -12.01 3.61
CA PRO A 130 -11.99 -12.42 4.88
C PRO A 130 -11.30 -13.79 4.85
N GLN A 131 -11.87 -14.75 4.14
CA GLN A 131 -11.32 -16.10 3.98
C GLN A 131 -10.00 -16.14 3.20
N ASP A 132 -9.77 -15.16 2.32
CA ASP A 132 -8.56 -15.09 1.48
C ASP A 132 -7.42 -14.29 2.15
N ARG A 133 -7.74 -13.45 3.15
CA ARG A 133 -6.76 -12.60 3.84
C ARG A 133 -5.69 -13.41 4.57
N SER A 134 -6.10 -14.44 5.30
CA SER A 134 -5.18 -15.29 6.06
C SER A 134 -4.17 -15.95 5.13
N ARG A 135 -4.63 -16.49 3.99
CA ARG A 135 -3.76 -17.09 2.98
C ARG A 135 -2.81 -16.05 2.39
N LEU A 136 -3.33 -14.90 1.96
CA LEU A 136 -2.52 -13.83 1.38
C LEU A 136 -1.42 -13.35 2.34
N LEU A 137 -1.77 -13.10 3.61
CA LEU A 137 -0.79 -12.68 4.61
C LEU A 137 0.23 -13.78 4.91
N SER A 138 -0.19 -15.06 4.93
CA SER A 138 0.73 -16.19 5.07
C SER A 138 1.72 -16.26 3.89
N ASP A 139 1.25 -16.10 2.65
CA ASP A 139 2.09 -16.08 1.45
C ASP A 139 3.09 -14.90 1.51
N CYS A 140 2.64 -13.72 1.98
CA CYS A 140 3.51 -12.57 2.20
C CYS A 140 4.59 -12.87 3.25
N ILE A 141 4.23 -13.47 4.38
CA ILE A 141 5.17 -13.81 5.46
C ILE A 141 6.22 -14.81 4.97
N ALA A 142 5.80 -15.80 4.18
CA ALA A 142 6.71 -16.76 3.56
C ALA A 142 7.71 -16.06 2.63
N ALA A 143 7.26 -15.05 1.88
CA ALA A 143 8.09 -14.30 0.93
C ALA A 143 9.02 -13.25 1.57
N LEU A 144 8.91 -12.98 2.87
CA LEU A 144 9.82 -12.06 3.58
C LEU A 144 11.21 -12.66 3.75
N ALA A 145 12.23 -11.83 3.59
CA ALA A 145 13.59 -12.11 4.03
C ALA A 145 13.66 -12.28 5.56
N PRO A 146 14.68 -12.95 6.11
CA PRO A 146 15.00 -12.88 7.53
C PRO A 146 15.16 -11.42 7.98
N GLY A 147 14.51 -11.00 9.08
CA GLY A 147 14.44 -9.60 9.51
C GLY A 147 13.50 -8.71 8.70
N GLY A 148 12.90 -9.22 7.63
CA GLY A 148 11.97 -8.50 6.76
C GLY A 148 10.66 -8.10 7.47
N ARG A 149 9.97 -7.11 6.95
CA ARG A 149 8.78 -6.52 7.57
C ARG A 149 7.53 -6.66 6.69
N LEU A 150 6.43 -7.09 7.29
CA LEU A 150 5.09 -6.96 6.73
C LEU A 150 4.44 -5.70 7.32
N ILE A 151 4.10 -4.73 6.47
CA ILE A 151 3.60 -3.41 6.88
C ILE A 151 2.20 -3.24 6.29
N VAL A 152 1.19 -3.17 7.15
CA VAL A 152 -0.20 -3.00 6.74
C VAL A 152 -0.73 -1.69 7.31
N LYS A 153 -1.06 -0.75 6.43
CA LYS A 153 -1.73 0.50 6.74
C LYS A 153 -3.21 0.40 6.34
N GLU A 154 -4.10 0.64 7.30
CA GLU A 154 -5.55 0.66 7.08
C GLU A 154 -6.22 1.83 7.80
N VAL A 155 -7.47 2.10 7.45
CA VAL A 155 -8.32 3.00 8.23
C VAL A 155 -8.83 2.24 9.45
N ASN A 156 -8.62 2.78 10.66
CA ASN A 156 -9.09 2.15 11.88
C ASN A 156 -10.63 2.26 12.00
N THR A 157 -11.30 1.13 12.15
CA THR A 157 -12.77 1.02 12.16
C THR A 157 -13.37 0.94 13.56
N GLU A 158 -12.73 1.53 14.59
CA GLU A 158 -13.33 1.56 15.93
C GLU A 158 -14.75 2.19 15.93
N PRO A 159 -15.65 1.81 16.88
CA PRO A 159 -17.12 1.89 16.74
C PRO A 159 -17.72 3.29 16.49
N ARG A 160 -16.97 4.37 16.61
CA ARG A 160 -17.42 5.75 16.31
C ARG A 160 -17.43 6.12 14.82
N ILE A 161 -16.98 5.22 13.93
CA ILE A 161 -16.73 5.55 12.51
C ILE A 161 -17.68 4.81 11.57
N LYS A 162 -18.65 4.04 12.06
CA LYS A 162 -19.62 3.33 11.20
C LYS A 162 -20.33 4.25 10.17
N ALA A 163 -20.60 5.50 10.53
CA ALA A 163 -21.19 6.46 9.60
C ALA A 163 -20.24 6.90 8.48
N PHE A 164 -18.93 6.97 8.78
CA PHE A 164 -17.92 7.33 7.79
C PHE A 164 -17.57 6.17 6.86
N VAL A 165 -17.52 4.95 7.40
CA VAL A 165 -17.36 3.73 6.59
C VAL A 165 -18.51 3.64 5.58
N ALA A 166 -19.74 3.96 5.96
CA ALA A 166 -20.89 4.02 5.05
C ALA A 166 -20.72 5.08 3.95
N GLN A 167 -20.28 6.29 4.26
CA GLN A 167 -20.02 7.35 3.27
C GLN A 167 -18.83 7.01 2.34
N PHE A 168 -17.77 6.40 2.89
CA PHE A 168 -16.64 5.95 2.11
C PHE A 168 -17.00 4.74 1.24
N GLN A 169 -17.85 3.84 1.74
CA GLN A 169 -18.45 2.75 0.98
C GLN A 169 -19.29 3.27 -0.18
N GLU A 170 -20.08 4.32 0.02
CA GLU A 170 -20.90 4.93 -1.03
C GLU A 170 -20.03 5.60 -2.12
N PHE A 171 -18.96 6.27 -1.73
CA PHE A 171 -17.97 6.84 -2.65
C PHE A 171 -17.19 5.76 -3.42
N LEU A 172 -16.83 4.67 -2.77
CA LEU A 172 -16.17 3.50 -3.39
C LEU A 172 -17.17 2.67 -4.22
N ALA A 173 -18.38 2.46 -3.74
CA ALA A 173 -19.41 1.70 -4.43
C ALA A 173 -19.71 2.27 -5.82
N THR A 174 -19.71 3.57 -5.99
CA THR A 174 -19.91 4.21 -7.29
C THR A 174 -18.74 4.00 -8.28
N LYS A 175 -17.53 3.69 -7.79
CA LYS A 175 -16.35 3.47 -8.65
C LYS A 175 -15.80 2.04 -8.65
N VAL A 176 -15.99 1.27 -7.58
CA VAL A 176 -15.38 -0.06 -7.37
C VAL A 176 -16.36 -1.20 -7.65
N LEU A 177 -17.69 -0.96 -7.62
CA LEU A 177 -18.72 -1.98 -7.95
C LEU A 177 -18.59 -2.61 -9.34
N ARG A 178 -17.75 -2.05 -10.22
CA ARG A 178 -17.39 -2.70 -11.50
C ARG A 178 -16.31 -3.78 -11.38
N ILE A 179 -15.58 -3.86 -10.27
CA ILE A 179 -14.40 -4.73 -10.11
C ILE A 179 -14.64 -5.85 -9.09
N THR A 180 -15.45 -5.59 -8.05
CA THR A 180 -15.78 -6.60 -7.04
C THR A 180 -17.14 -7.23 -7.36
N ARG A 181 -17.14 -8.44 -7.92
CA ARG A 181 -18.34 -9.26 -8.07
C ARG A 181 -18.91 -9.59 -6.69
N GLY A 182 -19.82 -8.74 -6.18
CA GLY A 182 -20.80 -9.16 -5.16
C GLY A 182 -20.35 -9.32 -3.71
N ASN A 183 -19.13 -8.99 -3.31
CA ASN A 183 -18.72 -9.09 -1.91
C ASN A 183 -18.87 -7.74 -1.19
N ALA A 184 -19.53 -7.77 -0.01
CA ALA A 184 -19.57 -6.62 0.89
C ALA A 184 -18.13 -6.25 1.31
N LEU A 185 -17.81 -4.93 1.33
CA LEU A 185 -16.54 -4.45 1.85
C LEU A 185 -16.45 -4.81 3.34
N ASP A 186 -15.38 -5.48 3.73
CA ASP A 186 -15.14 -5.87 5.11
C ASP A 186 -13.80 -5.30 5.58
N PHE A 187 -13.85 -4.42 6.59
CA PHE A 187 -12.69 -3.71 7.12
C PHE A 187 -12.11 -4.47 8.31
N PRO A 188 -10.94 -5.12 8.16
CA PRO A 188 -10.28 -5.77 9.28
C PRO A 188 -9.82 -4.72 10.30
N SER A 189 -9.98 -5.03 11.58
CA SER A 189 -9.42 -4.20 12.65
C SER A 189 -7.90 -4.35 12.72
N ALA A 190 -7.21 -3.39 13.35
CA ALA A 190 -5.79 -3.52 13.63
C ALA A 190 -5.47 -4.74 14.50
N ALA A 191 -6.42 -5.16 15.36
CA ALA A 191 -6.30 -6.36 16.19
C ALA A 191 -6.33 -7.63 15.32
N ASP A 192 -7.29 -7.75 14.38
CA ASP A 192 -7.40 -8.90 13.49
C ASP A 192 -6.13 -9.06 12.62
N ILE A 193 -5.64 -7.94 12.07
CA ILE A 193 -4.40 -7.94 11.28
C ILE A 193 -3.21 -8.38 12.14
N LYS A 194 -3.10 -7.86 13.36
CA LYS A 194 -2.07 -8.25 14.31
C LYS A 194 -2.12 -9.75 14.64
N GLU A 195 -3.31 -10.28 14.91
CA GLU A 195 -3.49 -11.71 15.22
C GLU A 195 -3.03 -12.59 14.06
N LEU A 196 -3.39 -12.26 12.83
CA LEU A 196 -2.94 -12.99 11.64
C LEU A 196 -1.43 -12.96 11.48
N MET A 197 -0.78 -11.81 11.72
CA MET A 197 0.68 -11.68 11.66
C MET A 197 1.38 -12.48 12.76
N VAL A 198 0.85 -12.45 14.01
CA VAL A 198 1.39 -13.23 15.13
C VAL A 198 1.24 -14.72 14.88
N ALA A 199 0.08 -15.16 14.39
CA ALA A 199 -0.14 -16.56 14.00
C ALA A 199 0.84 -17.02 12.90
N GLY A 200 1.26 -16.12 12.03
CA GLY A 200 2.32 -16.35 11.02
C GLY A 200 3.75 -16.26 11.55
N GLY A 201 3.96 -16.09 12.87
CA GLY A 201 5.28 -16.07 13.51
C GLY A 201 6.01 -14.73 13.51
N LEU A 202 5.31 -13.61 13.21
CA LEU A 202 5.92 -12.27 13.23
C LEU A 202 5.85 -11.66 14.64
N THR A 203 6.89 -10.94 15.03
CA THR A 203 6.82 -9.97 16.14
C THR A 203 6.14 -8.70 15.66
N THR A 204 5.09 -8.26 16.36
CA THR A 204 4.21 -7.21 15.86
C THR A 204 4.19 -5.96 16.74
N ARG A 205 3.99 -4.80 16.11
CA ARG A 205 3.62 -3.54 16.75
C ARG A 205 2.49 -2.85 15.99
N VAL A 206 1.68 -2.10 16.73
CA VAL A 206 0.61 -1.27 16.17
C VAL A 206 0.94 0.19 16.42
N GLY A 207 0.79 1.02 15.40
CA GLY A 207 1.03 2.46 15.46
C GLY A 207 -0.15 3.26 14.90
N ARG A 208 -0.16 4.57 15.16
CA ARG A 208 -1.12 5.52 14.59
C ARG A 208 -0.41 6.43 13.60
N LEU A 209 -1.03 6.63 12.42
CA LEU A 209 -0.54 7.50 11.36
C LEU A 209 -1.43 8.72 11.12
N ASP A 210 -2.44 8.94 11.96
CA ASP A 210 -3.53 9.90 11.77
C ASP A 210 -3.20 11.33 12.20
N LYS A 211 -2.00 11.63 12.70
CA LYS A 211 -1.63 12.98 13.13
C LYS A 211 -1.78 14.01 12.00
N GLY A 212 -2.86 14.81 12.08
CA GLY A 212 -3.20 15.84 11.09
C GLY A 212 -4.02 15.32 9.90
N TYR A 213 -4.56 14.10 9.99
CA TYR A 213 -5.55 13.56 9.07
C TYR A 213 -6.92 13.52 9.73
N PHE A 214 -7.98 13.64 8.91
CA PHE A 214 -9.36 13.61 9.41
C PHE A 214 -9.80 12.19 9.81
N HIS A 215 -9.23 11.18 9.14
CA HIS A 215 -9.54 9.77 9.38
C HIS A 215 -8.50 9.15 10.29
N PRO A 216 -8.91 8.24 11.19
CA PRO A 216 -7.98 7.49 12.00
C PRO A 216 -7.28 6.45 11.10
N HIS A 217 -6.00 6.65 10.90
CA HIS A 217 -5.13 5.71 10.21
C HIS A 217 -4.29 4.95 11.22
N CYS A 218 -4.26 3.64 11.08
CA CYS A 218 -3.36 2.76 11.83
C CYS A 218 -2.35 2.09 10.90
N VAL A 219 -1.26 1.65 11.49
CA VAL A 219 -0.30 0.76 10.87
C VAL A 219 -0.03 -0.42 11.79
N VAL A 220 -0.01 -1.61 11.22
CA VAL A 220 0.46 -2.82 11.90
C VAL A 220 1.75 -3.24 11.19
N VAL A 221 2.82 -3.35 11.95
CA VAL A 221 4.13 -3.78 11.44
C VAL A 221 4.49 -5.10 12.11
N GLY A 222 4.64 -6.14 11.30
CA GLY A 222 5.14 -7.44 11.71
C GLY A 222 6.58 -7.63 11.21
N THR A 223 7.48 -8.09 12.07
CA THR A 223 8.89 -8.35 11.73
C THR A 223 9.18 -9.84 11.84
N LYS A 224 9.75 -10.43 10.78
CA LYS A 224 10.22 -11.80 10.75
C LYS A 224 11.52 -11.91 11.55
N ALA A 225 11.72 -13.01 12.29
CA ALA A 225 12.97 -13.23 13.00
C ALA A 225 14.17 -13.17 12.05
N SER A 226 15.26 -12.59 12.52
CA SER A 226 16.58 -12.71 11.88
C SER A 226 17.13 -14.05 12.30
N SER A 227 17.17 -15.03 11.41
CA SER A 227 17.77 -16.35 11.69
C SER A 227 19.26 -16.24 11.92
#